data_aecc42d7d10122722bda1631c509dafb
#
_entry.id   aecc42d7d10122722bda1631c509dafb
#
_cell.length_a   1.000
_cell.length_b   1.000
_cell.length_c   1.000
_cell.angle_alpha   90.00
_cell.angle_beta   90.00
_cell.angle_gamma   90.00
#
_symmetry.space_group_name_H-M   'P 1'
#
loop_
_entity.id
_entity.type
_entity.pdbx_description
1 polymer ?
#
loop_
_entity_poly.entity_id
_entity_poly.type
_entity_poly.pdbx_seq_one_letter_code
_entity_poly.pdbx_strand_id
1 'polypeptide(L)'
;LKYLWLLESKYIKRGLVESIIENRQIIENTYDIIFTHDQRLLALGDKYKWVPAQGFWIKEPKIYEKSKMISMIASNKRMCEGHVKRLEWVERIGDQVDLYGRGFNEIEDKEEGLCDYMFSVAIENGQYETYFTEKLLDCFATGTIPVYLGAPDIGNHFNMDGIIELTDEFDISDDIYYNKMDAIKDNLERVKKMEVLEDFIWENYLK
;
A
#
# COMPACT_ATOMS: atom_id res chain seq x y z
N LEU A 1 17.14 23.51 5.68
CA LEU A 1 16.99 22.10 6.02
C LEU A 1 17.19 21.24 4.78
N LYS A 2 17.87 20.10 4.95
CA LYS A 2 18.08 19.11 3.88
C LYS A 2 17.41 17.80 4.28
N TYR A 3 16.64 17.22 3.36
CA TYR A 3 15.93 15.97 3.59
C TYR A 3 16.43 14.88 2.66
N LEU A 4 16.46 13.64 3.15
CA LEU A 4 16.55 12.42 2.36
C LEU A 4 15.20 11.69 2.49
N TRP A 5 14.64 11.25 1.38
CA TRP A 5 13.37 10.55 1.37
C TRP A 5 13.46 9.24 0.58
N LEU A 6 13.20 8.12 1.28
CA LEU A 6 13.20 6.78 0.71
C LEU A 6 11.76 6.38 0.35
N LEU A 7 11.46 6.30 -0.95
CA LEU A 7 10.14 5.95 -1.48
C LEU A 7 10.02 4.47 -1.84
N GLU A 8 11.08 3.88 -2.39
CA GLU A 8 11.04 2.54 -2.96
C GLU A 8 11.31 1.44 -1.92
N SER A 9 10.63 0.30 -2.12
CA SER A 9 10.89 -0.92 -1.35
C SER A 9 12.36 -1.31 -1.37
N LYS A 10 12.88 -1.78 -0.23
CA LYS A 10 14.22 -2.39 -0.12
C LYS A 10 14.43 -3.57 -1.07
N TYR A 11 13.36 -4.24 -1.52
CA TYR A 11 13.44 -5.34 -2.49
C TYR A 11 13.59 -4.85 -3.94
N ILE A 12 13.18 -3.60 -4.23
CA ILE A 12 13.41 -2.93 -5.52
C ILE A 12 14.78 -2.25 -5.53
N LYS A 13 15.11 -1.49 -4.49
CA LYS A 13 16.40 -0.79 -4.32
C LYS A 13 17.30 -1.56 -3.34
N ARG A 14 17.71 -2.75 -3.81
CA ARG A 14 18.58 -3.64 -3.01
C ARG A 14 19.87 -2.95 -2.60
N GLY A 15 20.27 -3.12 -1.34
CA GLY A 15 21.50 -2.57 -0.78
C GLY A 15 21.42 -1.08 -0.39
N LEU A 16 20.33 -0.34 -0.72
CA LEU A 16 20.23 1.08 -0.37
C LEU A 16 20.17 1.28 1.15
N VAL A 17 19.36 0.52 1.85
CA VAL A 17 19.21 0.63 3.31
C VAL A 17 20.51 0.23 4.00
N GLU A 18 21.14 -0.86 3.57
CA GLU A 18 22.46 -1.30 4.04
C GLU A 18 23.51 -0.21 3.85
N SER A 19 23.56 0.40 2.67
CA SER A 19 24.49 1.49 2.37
C SER A 19 24.27 2.72 3.26
N ILE A 20 23.00 3.05 3.59
CA ILE A 20 22.69 4.15 4.52
C ILE A 20 23.17 3.80 5.93
N ILE A 21 22.98 2.57 6.39
CA ILE A 21 23.45 2.11 7.71
C ILE A 21 24.96 2.14 7.79
N GLU A 22 25.66 1.60 6.78
CA GLU A 22 27.14 1.59 6.71
C GLU A 22 27.73 3.00 6.68
N ASN A 23 27.08 3.94 6.00
CA ASN A 23 27.54 5.32 5.87
C ASN A 23 26.76 6.29 6.80
N ARG A 24 26.18 5.77 7.88
CA ARG A 24 25.29 6.51 8.78
C ARG A 24 25.81 7.89 9.17
N GLN A 25 27.06 7.98 9.61
CA GLN A 25 27.64 9.24 10.08
C GLN A 25 27.71 10.31 8.97
N ILE A 26 28.00 9.90 7.74
CA ILE A 26 28.04 10.80 6.58
C ILE A 26 26.61 11.26 6.24
N ILE A 27 25.65 10.33 6.23
CA ILE A 27 24.24 10.60 5.94
C ILE A 27 23.67 11.56 7.00
N GLU A 28 23.84 11.29 8.29
CA GLU A 28 23.35 12.12 9.39
C GLU A 28 24.02 13.51 9.47
N ASN A 29 25.27 13.64 8.99
CA ASN A 29 25.94 14.93 8.86
C ASN A 29 25.46 15.73 7.62
N THR A 30 24.94 15.03 6.62
CA THR A 30 24.52 15.65 5.34
C THR A 30 23.05 16.09 5.37
N TYR A 31 22.18 15.30 6.02
CA TYR A 31 20.74 15.51 6.07
C TYR A 31 20.26 15.80 7.49
N ASP A 32 19.32 16.73 7.58
CA ASP A 32 18.70 17.12 8.85
C ASP A 32 17.65 16.10 9.28
N ILE A 33 16.85 15.61 8.32
CA ILE A 33 15.81 14.59 8.53
C ILE A 33 15.88 13.55 7.40
N ILE A 34 15.64 12.27 7.74
CA ILE A 34 15.56 11.14 6.81
C ILE A 34 14.17 10.52 6.93
N PHE A 35 13.37 10.66 5.86
CA PHE A 35 12.04 10.08 5.76
C PHE A 35 12.12 8.67 5.19
N THR A 36 11.56 7.70 5.88
CA THR A 36 11.67 6.28 5.54
C THR A 36 10.49 5.47 6.06
N HIS A 37 10.26 4.34 5.45
CA HIS A 37 9.35 3.28 5.91
C HIS A 37 10.11 2.01 6.33
N ASP A 38 11.45 2.00 6.37
CA ASP A 38 12.24 0.82 6.81
C ASP A 38 12.53 0.92 8.31
N GLN A 39 12.05 -0.06 9.08
CA GLN A 39 12.21 -0.10 10.54
C GLN A 39 13.67 -0.11 11.02
N ARG A 40 14.58 -0.69 10.26
CA ARG A 40 16.01 -0.70 10.62
C ARG A 40 16.60 0.70 10.62
N LEU A 41 16.13 1.57 9.70
CA LEU A 41 16.49 2.97 9.68
C LEU A 41 15.78 3.75 10.79
N LEU A 42 14.49 3.51 10.97
CA LEU A 42 13.72 4.16 12.06
C LEU A 42 14.33 3.89 13.44
N ALA A 43 14.89 2.69 13.66
CA ALA A 43 15.56 2.32 14.90
C ALA A 43 16.89 3.05 15.13
N LEU A 44 17.45 3.76 14.14
CA LEU A 44 18.72 4.46 14.29
C LEU A 44 18.61 5.76 15.12
N GLY A 45 17.43 6.35 15.25
CA GLY A 45 17.20 7.51 16.11
C GLY A 45 16.32 8.59 15.50
N ASP A 46 16.19 9.71 16.20
CA ASP A 46 15.20 10.75 15.95
C ASP A 46 15.28 11.47 14.59
N LYS A 47 16.42 11.40 13.91
CA LYS A 47 16.55 11.95 12.56
C LYS A 47 15.76 11.17 11.51
N TYR A 48 15.43 9.91 11.81
CA TYR A 48 14.70 9.03 10.91
C TYR A 48 13.21 9.09 11.26
N LYS A 49 12.40 9.57 10.33
CA LYS A 49 10.97 9.75 10.52
C LYS A 49 10.18 8.83 9.61
N TRP A 50 9.17 8.20 10.17
CA TRP A 50 8.30 7.33 9.40
C TRP A 50 7.40 8.14 8.46
N VAL A 51 7.32 7.67 7.21
CA VAL A 51 6.36 8.13 6.22
C VAL A 51 5.84 6.94 5.43
N PRO A 52 4.58 6.97 4.95
CA PRO A 52 4.12 5.98 3.98
C PRO A 52 5.04 5.93 2.77
N ALA A 53 5.19 4.75 2.14
CA ALA A 53 6.03 4.63 0.96
C ALA A 53 5.48 5.42 -0.24
N GLN A 54 4.14 5.47 -0.36
CA GLN A 54 3.43 6.25 -1.40
C GLN A 54 2.08 6.72 -0.86
N GLY A 55 1.52 7.80 -1.44
CA GLY A 55 0.13 8.19 -1.31
C GLY A 55 -0.76 7.35 -2.22
N PHE A 56 -2.07 7.58 -2.20
CA PHE A 56 -3.00 6.95 -3.13
C PHE A 56 -3.07 7.71 -4.48
N TRP A 57 -3.60 7.04 -5.50
CA TRP A 57 -3.67 7.57 -6.88
C TRP A 57 -5.09 7.83 -7.35
N ILE A 58 -6.07 7.65 -6.49
CA ILE A 58 -7.49 7.87 -6.79
C ILE A 58 -7.78 9.37 -6.82
N LYS A 59 -8.39 9.85 -7.88
CA LYS A 59 -8.64 11.29 -8.12
C LYS A 59 -9.67 11.87 -7.15
N GLU A 60 -10.70 11.11 -6.81
CA GLU A 60 -11.78 11.53 -5.92
C GLU A 60 -12.02 10.47 -4.84
N PRO A 61 -11.39 10.60 -3.65
CA PRO A 61 -11.52 9.61 -2.58
C PRO A 61 -12.91 9.66 -1.92
N LYS A 62 -13.70 8.61 -2.18
CA LYS A 62 -15.05 8.41 -1.62
C LYS A 62 -15.45 6.93 -1.69
N ILE A 63 -16.51 6.57 -1.00
CA ILE A 63 -17.14 5.26 -1.18
C ILE A 63 -17.97 5.32 -2.46
N TYR A 64 -17.54 4.57 -3.48
CA TYR A 64 -18.26 4.42 -4.74
C TYR A 64 -19.38 3.37 -4.62
N GLU A 65 -20.40 3.46 -5.47
CA GLU A 65 -21.43 2.44 -5.59
C GLU A 65 -20.78 1.14 -6.13
N LYS A 66 -21.05 0.02 -5.45
CA LYS A 66 -20.46 -1.27 -5.79
C LYS A 66 -21.44 -2.15 -6.55
N SER A 67 -21.00 -2.68 -7.69
CA SER A 67 -21.81 -3.55 -8.56
C SER A 67 -21.12 -4.87 -8.92
N LYS A 68 -19.84 -5.02 -8.51
CA LYS A 68 -19.00 -6.19 -8.81
C LYS A 68 -18.34 -6.72 -7.54
N MET A 69 -18.00 -8.00 -7.54
CA MET A 69 -17.51 -8.67 -6.34
C MET A 69 -16.03 -8.36 -6.10
N ILE A 70 -15.12 -8.83 -6.94
CA ILE A 70 -13.69 -8.77 -6.67
C ILE A 70 -12.87 -8.51 -7.93
N SER A 71 -11.87 -7.65 -7.78
CA SER A 71 -10.85 -7.37 -8.80
C SER A 71 -9.44 -7.67 -8.31
N MET A 72 -8.50 -7.63 -9.24
CA MET A 72 -7.07 -7.60 -8.95
C MET A 72 -6.37 -6.71 -9.98
N ILE A 73 -5.58 -5.73 -9.52
CA ILE A 73 -4.72 -4.94 -10.40
C ILE A 73 -3.29 -5.43 -10.28
N ALA A 74 -2.76 -6.02 -11.35
CA ALA A 74 -1.44 -6.60 -11.38
C ALA A 74 -0.66 -6.18 -12.64
N SER A 75 0.65 -6.42 -12.63
CA SER A 75 1.50 -6.30 -13.82
C SER A 75 2.34 -7.56 -13.99
N ASN A 76 2.73 -7.84 -15.22
CA ASN A 76 3.58 -8.97 -15.57
C ASN A 76 5.08 -8.77 -15.23
N LYS A 77 5.42 -7.75 -14.43
CA LYS A 77 6.79 -7.49 -13.96
C LYS A 77 7.30 -8.62 -13.06
N ARG A 78 8.63 -8.88 -13.11
CA ARG A 78 9.32 -9.90 -12.31
C ARG A 78 10.62 -9.34 -11.68
N MET A 79 10.59 -8.09 -11.23
CA MET A 79 11.79 -7.38 -10.74
C MET A 79 12.16 -7.73 -9.29
N CYS A 80 11.23 -8.21 -8.49
CA CYS A 80 11.44 -8.57 -7.09
C CYS A 80 10.54 -9.77 -6.70
N GLU A 81 10.76 -10.31 -5.49
CA GLU A 81 10.01 -11.43 -4.96
C GLU A 81 8.50 -11.15 -4.90
N GLY A 82 8.10 -9.95 -4.47
CA GLY A 82 6.68 -9.57 -4.42
C GLY A 82 6.01 -9.55 -5.80
N HIS A 83 6.75 -9.23 -6.87
CA HIS A 83 6.23 -9.37 -8.22
C HIS A 83 5.99 -10.83 -8.60
N VAL A 84 6.91 -11.73 -8.24
CA VAL A 84 6.78 -13.17 -8.51
C VAL A 84 5.60 -13.74 -7.72
N LYS A 85 5.51 -13.47 -6.42
CA LYS A 85 4.37 -13.88 -5.57
C LYS A 85 3.03 -13.39 -6.12
N ARG A 86 2.98 -12.15 -6.61
CA ARG A 86 1.76 -11.62 -7.22
C ARG A 86 1.34 -12.41 -8.46
N LEU A 87 2.29 -12.80 -9.31
CA LEU A 87 2.00 -13.62 -10.48
C LEU A 87 1.60 -15.06 -10.10
N GLU A 88 2.17 -15.63 -9.05
CA GLU A 88 1.73 -16.92 -8.50
C GLU A 88 0.26 -16.85 -8.03
N TRP A 89 -0.12 -15.72 -7.38
CA TRP A 89 -1.52 -15.51 -7.02
C TRP A 89 -2.42 -15.31 -8.23
N VAL A 90 -1.97 -14.60 -9.27
CA VAL A 90 -2.72 -14.51 -10.55
C VAL A 90 -2.96 -15.90 -11.14
N GLU A 91 -1.98 -16.79 -11.11
CA GLU A 91 -2.14 -18.17 -11.60
C GLU A 91 -3.13 -18.98 -10.74
N ARG A 92 -3.23 -18.70 -9.43
CA ARG A 92 -4.11 -19.44 -8.48
C ARG A 92 -5.55 -18.98 -8.51
N ILE A 93 -5.79 -17.69 -8.59
CA ILE A 93 -7.14 -17.10 -8.44
C ILE A 93 -7.57 -16.24 -9.63
N GLY A 94 -6.76 -16.15 -10.69
CA GLY A 94 -7.04 -15.24 -11.82
C GLY A 94 -8.39 -15.47 -12.50
N ASP A 95 -8.88 -16.71 -12.50
CA ASP A 95 -10.21 -17.05 -13.03
C ASP A 95 -11.37 -16.70 -12.08
N GLN A 96 -11.07 -16.29 -10.84
CA GLN A 96 -12.04 -15.95 -9.81
C GLN A 96 -12.17 -14.43 -9.60
N VAL A 97 -11.32 -13.64 -10.23
CA VAL A 97 -11.25 -12.17 -10.10
C VAL A 97 -11.25 -11.50 -11.46
N ASP A 98 -11.78 -10.29 -11.54
CA ASP A 98 -11.58 -9.45 -12.71
C ASP A 98 -10.16 -8.89 -12.68
N LEU A 99 -9.31 -9.40 -13.58
CA LEU A 99 -7.87 -9.12 -13.60
C LEU A 99 -7.54 -7.95 -14.54
N TYR A 100 -6.89 -6.92 -13.99
CA TYR A 100 -6.50 -5.69 -14.67
C TYR A 100 -5.01 -5.42 -14.60
N GLY A 101 -4.56 -4.53 -15.49
CA GLY A 101 -3.23 -3.94 -15.52
C GLY A 101 -2.33 -4.50 -16.60
N ARG A 102 -1.08 -4.03 -16.61
CA ARG A 102 -0.14 -4.27 -17.70
C ARG A 102 0.15 -5.75 -17.94
N GLY A 103 -0.16 -6.21 -19.15
CA GLY A 103 0.01 -7.60 -19.56
C GLY A 103 -1.21 -8.49 -19.25
N PHE A 104 -2.30 -7.88 -18.81
CA PHE A 104 -3.65 -8.43 -18.59
C PHE A 104 -4.66 -7.52 -19.30
N ASN A 105 -5.84 -7.25 -18.69
CA ASN A 105 -6.72 -6.20 -19.20
C ASN A 105 -6.13 -4.84 -18.81
N GLU A 106 -5.53 -4.15 -19.78
CA GLU A 106 -4.93 -2.85 -19.53
C GLU A 106 -6.01 -1.79 -19.26
N ILE A 107 -5.75 -0.96 -18.24
CA ILE A 107 -6.60 0.14 -17.80
C ILE A 107 -5.78 1.43 -17.84
N GLU A 108 -6.44 2.55 -18.12
CA GLU A 108 -5.80 3.87 -18.07
C GLU A 108 -5.71 4.40 -16.64
N ASP A 109 -6.80 4.25 -15.89
CA ASP A 109 -6.92 4.69 -14.51
C ASP A 109 -7.24 3.52 -13.57
N LYS A 110 -6.72 3.55 -12.34
CA LYS A 110 -6.97 2.50 -11.34
C LYS A 110 -8.43 2.45 -10.87
N GLU A 111 -9.14 3.56 -11.00
CA GLU A 111 -10.58 3.65 -10.75
C GLU A 111 -11.37 2.59 -11.51
N GLU A 112 -10.98 2.25 -12.74
CA GLU A 112 -11.64 1.22 -13.56
C GLU A 112 -11.61 -0.18 -12.91
N GLY A 113 -10.55 -0.46 -12.18
CA GLY A 113 -10.37 -1.74 -11.48
C GLY A 113 -10.79 -1.73 -10.01
N LEU A 114 -11.27 -0.60 -9.46
CA LEU A 114 -11.56 -0.45 -8.04
C LEU A 114 -12.95 0.12 -7.74
N CYS A 115 -13.40 1.14 -8.46
CA CYS A 115 -14.61 1.89 -8.07
C CYS A 115 -15.85 1.03 -7.99
N ASP A 116 -16.05 0.12 -8.93
CA ASP A 116 -17.23 -0.76 -8.99
C ASP A 116 -17.11 -1.99 -8.07
N TYR A 117 -15.94 -2.27 -7.48
CA TYR A 117 -15.65 -3.53 -6.80
C TYR A 117 -15.77 -3.42 -5.28
N MET A 118 -16.48 -4.39 -4.68
CA MET A 118 -16.57 -4.55 -3.22
C MET A 118 -15.21 -4.91 -2.61
N PHE A 119 -14.46 -5.80 -3.29
CA PHE A 119 -13.16 -6.30 -2.86
C PHE A 119 -12.11 -6.13 -3.96
N SER A 120 -10.84 -6.03 -3.55
CA SER A 120 -9.73 -6.09 -4.50
C SER A 120 -8.50 -6.74 -3.88
N VAL A 121 -7.86 -7.64 -4.63
CA VAL A 121 -6.62 -8.30 -4.18
C VAL A 121 -5.46 -7.32 -4.28
N ALA A 122 -4.87 -6.99 -3.14
CA ALA A 122 -3.78 -6.04 -3.02
C ALA A 122 -2.53 -6.72 -2.43
N ILE A 123 -1.51 -6.93 -3.28
CA ILE A 123 -0.25 -7.61 -2.91
C ILE A 123 0.91 -6.63 -3.04
N GLU A 124 1.60 -6.37 -1.94
CA GLU A 124 2.75 -5.48 -1.91
C GLU A 124 4.01 -6.08 -2.54
N ASN A 125 4.98 -5.22 -2.88
CA ASN A 125 6.29 -5.65 -3.41
C ASN A 125 7.17 -6.31 -2.33
N GLY A 126 6.78 -6.23 -1.07
CA GLY A 126 7.47 -6.84 0.07
C GLY A 126 6.56 -6.96 1.27
N GLN A 127 6.79 -7.99 2.08
CA GLN A 127 6.09 -8.23 3.33
C GLN A 127 7.03 -7.89 4.49
N TYR A 128 6.98 -6.65 4.97
CA TYR A 128 7.73 -6.21 6.14
C TYR A 128 7.00 -5.04 6.83
N GLU A 129 7.30 -4.88 8.09
CA GLU A 129 6.66 -3.87 8.94
C GLU A 129 6.78 -2.47 8.36
N THR A 130 5.74 -1.66 8.58
CA THR A 130 5.63 -0.25 8.18
C THR A 130 5.65 0.02 6.66
N TYR A 131 5.63 -1.03 5.82
CA TYR A 131 5.64 -0.89 4.36
C TYR A 131 4.29 -1.22 3.74
N PHE A 132 3.60 -0.22 3.30
CA PHE A 132 2.42 -0.31 2.45
C PHE A 132 2.46 0.82 1.41
N THR A 133 1.72 0.65 0.34
CA THR A 133 1.78 1.55 -0.81
C THR A 133 0.38 1.89 -1.32
N GLU A 134 0.35 2.60 -2.45
CA GLU A 134 -0.87 2.91 -3.18
C GLU A 134 -1.79 1.70 -3.42
N LYS A 135 -1.27 0.47 -3.45
CA LYS A 135 -2.08 -0.74 -3.70
C LYS A 135 -3.14 -0.95 -2.63
N LEU A 136 -2.75 -0.76 -1.37
CA LEU A 136 -3.67 -0.79 -0.25
C LEU A 136 -4.50 0.50 -0.17
N LEU A 137 -3.83 1.64 -0.31
CA LEU A 137 -4.46 2.96 -0.10
C LEU A 137 -5.53 3.25 -1.15
N ASP A 138 -5.33 2.84 -2.41
CA ASP A 138 -6.31 3.01 -3.48
C ASP A 138 -7.61 2.22 -3.21
N CYS A 139 -7.51 1.03 -2.58
CA CYS A 139 -8.67 0.29 -2.13
C CYS A 139 -9.48 1.11 -1.12
N PHE A 140 -8.82 1.64 -0.08
CA PHE A 140 -9.50 2.46 0.92
C PHE A 140 -10.06 3.76 0.34
N ALA A 141 -9.34 4.39 -0.58
CA ALA A 141 -9.76 5.63 -1.22
C ALA A 141 -11.02 5.46 -2.10
N THR A 142 -11.31 4.24 -2.53
CA THR A 142 -12.53 3.91 -3.31
C THR A 142 -13.64 3.25 -2.49
N GLY A 143 -13.40 3.01 -1.19
CA GLY A 143 -14.32 2.23 -0.35
C GLY A 143 -14.35 0.74 -0.70
N THR A 144 -13.29 0.23 -1.29
CA THR A 144 -13.10 -1.19 -1.62
C THR A 144 -12.39 -1.88 -0.46
N ILE A 145 -12.83 -3.07 -0.06
CA ILE A 145 -12.12 -3.88 0.97
C ILE A 145 -10.94 -4.58 0.31
N PRO A 146 -9.70 -4.33 0.76
CA PRO A 146 -8.54 -5.07 0.27
C PRO A 146 -8.51 -6.50 0.79
N VAL A 147 -8.30 -7.46 -0.10
CA VAL A 147 -7.81 -8.81 0.23
C VAL A 147 -6.29 -8.71 0.17
N TYR A 148 -5.65 -8.58 1.33
CA TYR A 148 -4.33 -7.97 1.46
C TYR A 148 -3.22 -8.96 1.80
N LEU A 149 -2.08 -8.78 1.12
CA LEU A 149 -0.82 -9.43 1.44
C LEU A 149 0.32 -8.39 1.43
N GLY A 150 0.78 -7.98 2.60
CA GLY A 150 1.79 -6.92 2.75
C GLY A 150 2.34 -6.77 4.16
N ALA A 151 2.30 -5.56 4.71
CA ALA A 151 2.82 -5.25 6.03
C ALA A 151 2.14 -6.06 7.14
N PRO A 152 2.88 -6.81 7.96
CA PRO A 152 2.29 -7.61 9.04
C PRO A 152 1.73 -6.76 10.19
N ASP A 153 2.18 -5.52 10.30
CA ASP A 153 1.78 -4.55 11.33
C ASP A 153 0.73 -3.54 10.84
N ILE A 154 0.04 -3.83 9.73
CA ILE A 154 -0.88 -2.90 9.08
C ILE A 154 -2.00 -2.41 10.03
N GLY A 155 -2.36 -3.20 11.02
CA GLY A 155 -3.34 -2.84 12.06
C GLY A 155 -2.91 -1.66 12.94
N ASN A 156 -1.62 -1.28 12.97
CA ASN A 156 -1.16 -0.07 13.63
C ASN A 156 -1.58 1.21 12.88
N HIS A 157 -1.92 1.09 11.61
CA HIS A 157 -2.24 2.22 10.71
C HIS A 157 -3.72 2.26 10.33
N PHE A 158 -4.34 1.09 10.15
CA PHE A 158 -5.70 0.97 9.62
C PHE A 158 -6.59 0.07 10.48
N ASN A 159 -7.90 0.21 10.31
CA ASN A 159 -8.87 -0.64 10.95
C ASN A 159 -8.90 -2.03 10.26
N MET A 160 -8.50 -3.05 11.00
CA MET A 160 -8.39 -4.43 10.50
C MET A 160 -9.73 -5.04 10.11
N ASP A 161 -10.86 -4.57 10.67
CA ASP A 161 -12.17 -5.04 10.26
C ASP A 161 -12.48 -4.70 8.77
N GLY A 162 -11.85 -3.68 8.23
CA GLY A 162 -11.93 -3.30 6.82
C GLY A 162 -10.86 -3.93 5.92
N ILE A 163 -10.18 -4.98 6.39
CA ILE A 163 -9.15 -5.72 5.66
C ILE A 163 -9.46 -7.21 5.72
N ILE A 164 -9.22 -7.94 4.64
CA ILE A 164 -9.23 -9.41 4.62
C ILE A 164 -7.80 -9.87 4.33
N GLU A 165 -7.28 -10.79 5.12
CA GLU A 165 -5.98 -11.38 4.85
C GLU A 165 -6.05 -12.29 3.63
N LEU A 166 -5.11 -12.13 2.69
CA LEU A 166 -5.01 -13.00 1.52
C LEU A 166 -4.40 -14.35 1.92
N THR A 167 -5.24 -15.37 1.97
CA THR A 167 -4.89 -16.77 2.23
C THR A 167 -5.41 -17.64 1.09
N ASP A 168 -5.09 -18.93 1.10
CA ASP A 168 -5.60 -19.87 0.08
C ASP A 168 -7.13 -19.97 0.08
N GLU A 169 -7.76 -19.69 1.21
CA GLU A 169 -9.21 -19.61 1.39
C GLU A 169 -9.54 -18.28 2.06
N PHE A 170 -10.30 -17.43 1.41
CA PHE A 170 -10.83 -16.19 1.97
C PHE A 170 -12.30 -16.03 1.59
N ASP A 171 -13.10 -15.54 2.54
CA ASP A 171 -14.54 -15.35 2.35
C ASP A 171 -14.85 -13.94 1.90
N ILE A 172 -15.66 -13.82 0.85
CA ILE A 172 -16.21 -12.58 0.33
C ILE A 172 -17.68 -12.76 -0.04
N SER A 173 -18.48 -11.78 0.26
CA SER A 173 -19.89 -11.70 -0.13
C SER A 173 -20.42 -10.28 0.04
N ASP A 174 -21.55 -9.98 -0.56
CA ASP A 174 -22.26 -8.72 -0.34
C ASP A 174 -22.50 -8.47 1.16
N ASP A 175 -22.95 -9.49 1.89
CA ASP A 175 -23.21 -9.38 3.33
C ASP A 175 -21.94 -9.02 4.11
N ILE A 176 -20.79 -9.64 3.79
CA ILE A 176 -19.50 -9.31 4.42
C ILE A 176 -19.14 -7.86 4.12
N TYR A 177 -19.29 -7.41 2.88
CA TYR A 177 -18.99 -6.03 2.50
C TYR A 177 -19.84 -5.03 3.28
N TYR A 178 -21.16 -5.18 3.26
CA TYR A 178 -22.08 -4.24 3.92
C TYR A 178 -21.97 -4.26 5.45
N ASN A 179 -21.66 -5.40 6.05
CA ASN A 179 -21.44 -5.50 7.50
C ASN A 179 -20.14 -4.80 7.97
N LYS A 180 -19.20 -4.52 7.05
CA LYS A 180 -17.93 -3.84 7.34
C LYS A 180 -17.95 -2.34 7.02
N MET A 181 -19.10 -1.75 6.74
CA MET A 181 -19.23 -0.37 6.26
C MET A 181 -18.60 0.67 7.21
N ASP A 182 -18.64 0.45 8.52
CA ASP A 182 -18.04 1.38 9.49
C ASP A 182 -16.51 1.34 9.41
N ALA A 183 -15.91 0.17 9.22
CA ALA A 183 -14.48 0.03 9.03
C ALA A 183 -14.03 0.60 7.66
N ILE A 184 -14.85 0.45 6.61
CA ILE A 184 -14.59 1.07 5.30
C ILE A 184 -14.55 2.60 5.43
N LYS A 185 -15.52 3.20 6.13
CA LYS A 185 -15.55 4.65 6.38
C LYS A 185 -14.34 5.11 7.20
N ASP A 186 -13.98 4.39 8.25
CA ASP A 186 -12.82 4.72 9.09
C ASP A 186 -11.53 4.68 8.27
N ASN A 187 -11.31 3.64 7.48
CA ASN A 187 -10.13 3.53 6.63
C ASN A 187 -10.09 4.60 5.53
N LEU A 188 -11.23 4.97 4.93
CA LEU A 188 -11.32 6.08 4.00
C LEU A 188 -10.88 7.41 4.65
N GLU A 189 -11.34 7.71 5.87
CA GLU A 189 -10.95 8.95 6.57
C GLU A 189 -9.48 8.95 6.99
N ARG A 190 -8.89 7.78 7.25
CA ARG A 190 -7.45 7.66 7.52
C ARG A 190 -6.63 7.89 6.26
N VAL A 191 -7.01 7.29 5.13
CA VAL A 191 -6.24 7.39 3.88
C VAL A 191 -6.28 8.80 3.29
N LYS A 192 -7.36 9.55 3.44
CA LYS A 192 -7.45 10.95 3.00
C LYS A 192 -6.33 11.84 3.56
N LYS A 193 -5.79 11.51 4.73
CA LYS A 193 -4.66 12.22 5.34
C LYS A 193 -3.31 11.90 4.69
N MET A 194 -3.28 10.95 3.78
CA MET A 194 -2.09 10.44 3.06
C MET A 194 -2.17 10.72 1.54
N GLU A 195 -3.04 11.62 1.11
CA GLU A 195 -3.23 11.95 -0.30
C GLU A 195 -1.95 12.54 -0.90
N VAL A 196 -1.43 13.58 -0.27
CA VAL A 196 -0.18 14.24 -0.65
C VAL A 196 0.83 14.01 0.46
N LEU A 197 1.89 13.24 0.15
CA LEU A 197 2.87 12.86 1.17
C LEU A 197 3.71 14.05 1.64
N GLU A 198 3.92 15.06 0.82
CA GLU A 198 4.56 16.31 1.20
C GLU A 198 3.74 17.03 2.28
N ASP A 199 2.41 17.04 2.15
CA ASP A 199 1.52 17.61 3.16
C ASP A 199 1.54 16.76 4.44
N PHE A 200 1.55 15.43 4.31
CA PHE A 200 1.72 14.52 5.45
C PHE A 200 3.03 14.80 6.20
N ILE A 201 4.15 14.97 5.48
CA ILE A 201 5.45 15.32 6.06
C ILE A 201 5.38 16.68 6.75
N TRP A 202 4.79 17.68 6.10
CA TRP A 202 4.67 19.03 6.64
C TRP A 202 3.88 19.02 7.96
N GLU A 203 2.70 18.42 7.96
CA GLU A 203 1.81 18.40 9.12
C GLU A 203 2.38 17.64 10.32
N ASN A 204 3.13 16.56 10.09
CA ASN A 204 3.62 15.70 11.15
C ASN A 204 5.03 16.02 11.65
N TYR A 205 5.87 16.69 10.82
CA TYR A 205 7.31 16.81 11.13
C TYR A 205 7.91 18.19 10.93
N LEU A 206 7.26 19.09 10.18
CA LEU A 206 7.87 20.39 9.81
C LEU A 206 7.08 21.62 10.28
N LYS A 207 5.88 21.46 10.79
CA LYS A 207 4.97 22.52 11.27
C LYS A 207 5.31 23.11 12.64
#